data_8c566ac14294e9ca833a27f458540d0f
#
_entry.id   8c566ac14294e9ca833a27f458540d0f
#
_cell.length_a   1.000
_cell.length_b   1.000
_cell.length_c   1.000
_cell.angle_alpha   90.00
_cell.angle_beta   90.00
_cell.angle_gamma   90.00
#
_symmetry.space_group_name_H-M   'P 1'
#
loop_
_entity.id
_entity.type
_entity.pdbx_description
1 polymer ?
#
loop_
_entity_poly.entity_id
_entity_poly.type
_entity_poly.pdbx_seq_one_letter_code
_entity_poly.pdbx_strand_id
1 'polypeptide(L)'
;MKFYKKLTIKLKKKDILDITKLKNSHWNFGLSSQLSWFKNQNNVFKNDFHLFLKKNEKIIGYVQLGKRKYILNSKENNYYLFRTLIVLKKERNEKLAKKIMHEVSNFIKQKNLPSFLLCKKNLIKFYEKYGWIKLKKSKFKVEDHKTSLHGMIYNLKKADQQKIIKFYYNDE
;
A
#
# COMPACT_ATOMS: atom_id res chain seq x y z
N MET A 1 -6.84 -13.32 16.29
CA MET A 1 -6.28 -12.29 15.39
C MET A 1 -7.39 -11.36 14.92
N LYS A 2 -7.19 -10.05 15.04
CA LYS A 2 -8.18 -9.01 14.68
C LYS A 2 -7.59 -8.04 13.66
N PHE A 3 -8.35 -7.72 12.62
CA PHE A 3 -7.95 -6.80 11.55
C PHE A 3 -8.54 -5.41 11.82
N TYR A 4 -7.71 -4.38 11.64
CA TYR A 4 -8.08 -2.99 11.88
C TYR A 4 -7.86 -2.17 10.61
N LYS A 5 -8.74 -1.20 10.38
CA LYS A 5 -8.69 -0.23 9.30
C LYS A 5 -8.84 1.16 9.91
N LYS A 6 -7.82 1.99 9.86
CA LYS A 6 -7.84 3.33 10.45
C LYS A 6 -7.30 4.37 9.49
N LEU A 7 -7.91 5.54 9.46
CA LEU A 7 -7.30 6.73 8.85
C LEU A 7 -6.10 7.19 9.69
N THR A 8 -5.14 7.85 9.06
CA THR A 8 -3.98 8.45 9.74
C THR A 8 -4.41 9.28 10.95
N ILE A 9 -5.40 10.16 10.79
CA ILE A 9 -5.92 11.01 11.86
C ILE A 9 -6.62 10.26 13.01
N LYS A 10 -6.94 8.98 12.81
CA LYS A 10 -7.59 8.11 13.82
C LYS A 10 -6.61 7.14 14.50
N LEU A 11 -5.32 7.22 14.18
CA LEU A 11 -4.29 6.42 14.82
C LEU A 11 -4.02 6.93 16.24
N LYS A 12 -3.97 6.03 17.19
CA LYS A 12 -3.53 6.32 18.56
C LYS A 12 -2.00 6.30 18.63
N LYS A 13 -1.39 6.99 19.60
CA LYS A 13 0.06 6.97 19.84
C LYS A 13 0.64 5.54 19.88
N LYS A 14 -0.10 4.60 20.54
CA LYS A 14 0.28 3.18 20.60
C LYS A 14 0.28 2.53 19.21
N ASP A 15 -0.72 2.79 18.34
CA ASP A 15 -0.76 2.23 16.99
C ASP A 15 0.45 2.71 16.17
N ILE A 16 0.77 4.01 16.26
CA ILE A 16 1.93 4.61 15.58
C ILE A 16 3.23 3.93 16.03
N LEU A 17 3.42 3.77 17.34
CA LEU A 17 4.61 3.13 17.89
C LEU A 17 4.72 1.67 17.44
N ASP A 18 3.62 0.91 17.48
CA ASP A 18 3.61 -0.51 17.10
C ASP A 18 3.83 -0.71 15.59
N ILE A 19 3.24 0.14 14.74
CA ILE A 19 3.51 0.17 13.28
C ILE A 19 4.99 0.49 13.03
N THR A 20 5.52 1.50 13.72
CA THR A 20 6.91 1.92 13.54
C THR A 20 7.90 0.85 13.98
N LYS A 21 7.64 0.15 15.10
CA LYS A 21 8.43 -1.01 15.53
C LYS A 21 8.41 -2.12 14.49
N LEU A 22 7.24 -2.43 13.90
CA LEU A 22 7.13 -3.42 12.84
C LEU A 22 7.90 -2.99 11.59
N LYS A 23 7.82 -1.71 11.17
CA LYS A 23 8.60 -1.17 10.05
C LYS A 23 10.11 -1.28 10.33
N ASN A 24 10.55 -0.91 11.53
CA ASN A 24 11.96 -0.97 11.91
C ASN A 24 12.50 -2.41 11.96
N SER A 25 11.68 -3.40 12.31
CA SER A 25 12.07 -4.81 12.25
C SER A 25 12.27 -5.34 10.83
N HIS A 26 11.78 -4.62 9.82
CA HIS A 26 11.92 -4.95 8.40
C HIS A 26 13.00 -4.09 7.71
N TRP A 27 13.01 -2.79 8.01
CA TRP A 27 14.00 -1.82 7.53
C TRP A 27 14.68 -1.18 8.74
N ASN A 28 15.87 -1.61 9.06
CA ASN A 28 16.61 -1.22 10.26
C ASN A 28 17.22 0.19 10.12
N PHE A 29 16.36 1.22 10.00
CA PHE A 29 16.76 2.64 9.93
C PHE A 29 16.82 3.33 11.29
N GLY A 30 16.60 2.59 12.39
CA GLY A 30 16.45 3.12 13.74
C GLY A 30 15.02 3.58 14.07
N LEU A 31 14.60 3.32 15.30
CA LEU A 31 13.20 3.58 15.72
C LEU A 31 12.88 5.08 15.69
N SER A 32 13.80 5.93 16.11
CA SER A 32 13.63 7.39 16.15
C SER A 32 13.46 7.97 14.73
N SER A 33 14.30 7.56 13.78
CA SER A 33 14.20 7.95 12.37
C SER A 33 12.87 7.50 11.76
N GLN A 34 12.45 6.27 12.03
CA GLN A 34 11.15 5.75 11.58
C GLN A 34 9.98 6.51 12.18
N LEU A 35 10.04 6.91 13.46
CA LEU A 35 9.01 7.72 14.12
C LEU A 35 8.95 9.13 13.54
N SER A 36 10.09 9.77 13.33
CA SER A 36 10.17 11.10 12.73
C SER A 36 9.57 11.10 11.31
N TRP A 37 10.01 10.15 10.48
CA TRP A 37 9.46 9.98 9.14
C TRP A 37 7.95 9.75 9.16
N PHE A 38 7.44 8.89 10.07
CA PHE A 38 6.03 8.60 10.19
C PHE A 38 5.22 9.84 10.59
N LYS A 39 5.73 10.65 11.52
CA LYS A 39 5.09 11.93 11.92
C LYS A 39 5.02 12.90 10.75
N ASN A 40 6.11 13.07 10.01
CA ASN A 40 6.15 13.98 8.86
C ASN A 40 5.16 13.54 7.77
N GLN A 41 5.13 12.26 7.44
CA GLN A 41 4.16 11.71 6.48
C GLN A 41 2.70 11.86 6.95
N ASN A 42 2.43 11.68 8.24
CA ASN A 42 1.08 11.83 8.78
C ASN A 42 0.56 13.26 8.71
N ASN A 43 1.43 14.25 8.81
CA ASN A 43 1.05 15.64 8.66
C ASN A 43 0.63 15.97 7.22
N VAL A 44 1.26 15.33 6.24
CA VAL A 44 0.95 15.50 4.81
C VAL A 44 -0.24 14.62 4.39
N PHE A 45 -0.27 13.35 4.82
CA PHE A 45 -1.22 12.34 4.33
C PHE A 45 -2.25 11.93 5.38
N LYS A 46 -3.01 12.89 5.88
CA LYS A 46 -4.03 12.70 6.94
C LYS A 46 -5.10 11.66 6.59
N ASN A 47 -5.40 11.50 5.30
CA ASN A 47 -6.45 10.63 4.78
C ASN A 47 -5.95 9.27 4.26
N ASP A 48 -4.68 8.94 4.49
CA ASP A 48 -4.18 7.60 4.20
C ASP A 48 -4.82 6.58 5.15
N PHE A 49 -5.07 5.37 4.64
CA PHE A 49 -5.56 4.25 5.45
C PHE A 49 -4.40 3.38 5.90
N HIS A 50 -4.43 3.02 7.17
CA HIS A 50 -3.54 2.06 7.80
C HIS A 50 -4.32 0.80 8.11
N LEU A 51 -3.98 -0.30 7.43
CA LEU A 51 -4.60 -1.60 7.58
C LEU A 51 -3.61 -2.49 8.34
N PHE A 52 -4.01 -3.05 9.47
CA PHE A 52 -3.10 -3.88 10.26
C PHE A 52 -3.80 -5.00 11.00
N LEU A 53 -3.07 -6.09 11.15
CA LEU A 53 -3.49 -7.29 11.84
C LEU A 53 -2.81 -7.38 13.21
N LYS A 54 -3.60 -7.53 14.26
CA LYS A 54 -3.09 -7.77 15.64
C LYS A 54 -3.28 -9.22 16.05
N LYS A 55 -2.28 -9.74 16.75
CA LYS A 55 -2.30 -11.01 17.51
C LYS A 55 -1.75 -10.71 18.90
N ASN A 56 -2.53 -11.01 19.96
CA ASN A 56 -2.15 -10.69 21.34
C ASN A 56 -1.67 -9.24 21.49
N GLU A 57 -2.49 -8.30 21.04
CA GLU A 57 -2.29 -6.84 21.05
C GLU A 57 -1.06 -6.33 20.25
N LYS A 58 -0.24 -7.21 19.64
CA LYS A 58 0.90 -6.83 18.80
C LYS A 58 0.51 -6.78 17.33
N ILE A 59 0.97 -5.77 16.62
CA ILE A 59 0.82 -5.69 15.16
C ILE A 59 1.79 -6.68 14.52
N ILE A 60 1.25 -7.64 13.76
CA ILE A 60 2.01 -8.69 13.07
C ILE A 60 1.97 -8.58 11.55
N GLY A 61 1.08 -7.76 11.02
CA GLY A 61 0.99 -7.45 9.61
C GLY A 61 0.46 -6.04 9.39
N TYR A 62 0.94 -5.36 8.35
CA TYR A 62 0.61 -3.96 8.07
C TYR A 62 0.67 -3.66 6.58
N VAL A 63 -0.27 -2.83 6.13
CA VAL A 63 -0.33 -2.23 4.80
C VAL A 63 -0.76 -0.78 4.94
N GLN A 64 -0.21 0.10 4.10
CA GLN A 64 -0.67 1.48 3.96
C GLN A 64 -1.29 1.67 2.56
N LEU A 65 -2.45 2.32 2.53
CA LEU A 65 -3.15 2.72 1.30
C LEU A 65 -3.31 4.24 1.31
N GLY A 66 -2.53 4.92 0.46
CA GLY A 66 -2.62 6.36 0.28
C GLY A 66 -3.60 6.71 -0.83
N LYS A 67 -4.58 7.57 -0.57
CA LYS A 67 -5.45 8.09 -1.64
C LYS A 67 -4.65 9.11 -2.45
N ARG A 68 -4.48 8.86 -3.75
CA ARG A 68 -3.70 9.69 -4.68
C ARG A 68 -4.46 9.86 -5.99
N LYS A 69 -3.92 10.68 -6.88
CA LYS A 69 -4.48 10.99 -8.18
C LYS A 69 -3.79 10.24 -9.30
N TYR A 70 -4.54 9.93 -10.35
CA TYR A 70 -3.99 9.46 -11.63
C TYR A 70 -4.73 10.12 -12.79
N ILE A 71 -4.06 10.25 -13.92
CA ILE A 71 -4.64 10.74 -15.17
C ILE A 71 -4.81 9.58 -16.14
N LEU A 72 -6.00 9.47 -16.70
CA LEU A 72 -6.37 8.54 -17.75
C LEU A 72 -7.23 9.27 -18.79
N ASN A 73 -6.83 9.27 -20.08
CA ASN A 73 -7.52 10.00 -21.15
C ASN A 73 -7.74 11.49 -20.78
N SER A 74 -6.73 12.17 -20.29
CA SER A 74 -6.76 13.58 -19.85
C SER A 74 -7.74 13.87 -18.70
N LYS A 75 -8.33 12.84 -18.09
CA LYS A 75 -9.21 12.98 -16.93
C LYS A 75 -8.49 12.59 -15.64
N GLU A 76 -8.59 13.46 -14.65
CA GLU A 76 -8.09 13.18 -13.32
C GLU A 76 -9.05 12.26 -12.56
N ASN A 77 -8.50 11.26 -11.89
CA ASN A 77 -9.21 10.26 -11.11
C ASN A 77 -8.46 9.97 -9.83
N ASN A 78 -9.11 9.32 -8.87
CA ASN A 78 -8.48 8.87 -7.63
C ASN A 78 -8.13 7.38 -7.68
N TYR A 79 -7.03 7.02 -6.99
CA TYR A 79 -6.63 5.65 -6.76
C TYR A 79 -6.06 5.46 -5.35
N TYR A 80 -5.88 4.21 -4.93
CA TYR A 80 -5.12 3.88 -3.73
C TYR A 80 -3.69 3.47 -4.10
N LEU A 81 -2.72 4.25 -3.67
CA LEU A 81 -1.31 3.85 -3.66
C LEU A 81 -1.11 2.81 -2.57
N PHE A 82 -0.92 1.55 -2.98
CA PHE A 82 -0.62 0.45 -2.07
C PHE A 82 0.88 0.43 -1.77
N ARG A 83 1.24 0.58 -0.52
CA ARG A 83 2.64 0.58 -0.10
C ARG A 83 2.83 -0.06 1.26
N THR A 84 4.06 -0.45 1.55
CA THR A 84 4.47 -0.89 2.88
C THR A 84 3.77 -2.17 3.35
N LEU A 85 3.66 -3.20 2.48
CA LEU A 85 3.22 -4.52 2.94
C LEU A 85 4.32 -5.16 3.78
N ILE A 86 4.07 -5.32 5.08
CA ILE A 86 4.99 -5.97 6.02
C ILE A 86 4.25 -7.05 6.79
N VAL A 87 4.90 -8.21 6.93
CA VAL A 87 4.54 -9.25 7.88
C VAL A 87 5.72 -9.48 8.80
N LEU A 88 5.48 -9.53 10.11
CA LEU A 88 6.50 -9.78 11.12
C LEU A 88 7.23 -11.11 10.80
N LYS A 89 8.56 -11.09 10.72
CA LYS A 89 9.37 -12.20 10.20
C LYS A 89 8.99 -13.56 10.80
N LYS A 90 8.83 -13.63 12.12
CA LYS A 90 8.47 -14.87 12.84
C LYS A 90 7.03 -15.36 12.62
N GLU A 91 6.16 -14.50 12.10
CA GLU A 91 4.75 -14.82 11.80
C GLU A 91 4.53 -15.04 10.28
N ARG A 92 5.61 -14.94 9.46
CA ARG A 92 5.49 -15.08 8.01
C ARG A 92 5.08 -16.51 7.64
N ASN A 93 3.93 -16.62 7.04
CA ASN A 93 3.43 -17.81 6.39
C ASN A 93 2.43 -17.43 5.31
N GLU A 94 2.11 -18.36 4.41
CA GLU A 94 1.21 -18.11 3.30
C GLU A 94 -0.21 -17.77 3.76
N LYS A 95 -0.71 -18.40 4.84
CA LYS A 95 -2.06 -18.14 5.39
C LYS A 95 -2.19 -16.70 5.86
N LEU A 96 -1.16 -16.15 6.50
CA LEU A 96 -1.19 -14.78 7.00
C LEU A 96 -1.13 -13.75 5.87
N ALA A 97 -0.24 -13.96 4.90
CA ALA A 97 -0.17 -13.12 3.70
C ALA A 97 -1.50 -13.14 2.93
N LYS A 98 -2.10 -14.32 2.73
CA LYS A 98 -3.43 -14.48 2.12
C LYS A 98 -4.50 -13.70 2.86
N LYS A 99 -4.54 -13.79 4.21
CA LYS A 99 -5.51 -13.07 5.03
C LYS A 99 -5.39 -11.56 4.85
N ILE A 100 -4.17 -11.02 4.92
CA ILE A 100 -3.94 -9.57 4.76
C ILE A 100 -4.35 -9.12 3.36
N MET A 101 -3.90 -9.83 2.32
CA MET A 101 -4.22 -9.47 0.93
C MET A 101 -5.72 -9.54 0.64
N HIS A 102 -6.42 -10.53 1.18
CA HIS A 102 -7.89 -10.64 1.06
C HIS A 102 -8.60 -9.44 1.70
N GLU A 103 -8.23 -9.07 2.94
CA GLU A 103 -8.81 -7.91 3.63
C GLU A 103 -8.55 -6.60 2.90
N VAL A 104 -7.34 -6.43 2.35
CA VAL A 104 -6.97 -5.25 1.56
C VAL A 104 -7.77 -5.21 0.25
N SER A 105 -7.87 -6.33 -0.45
CA SER A 105 -8.63 -6.44 -1.71
C SER A 105 -10.11 -6.12 -1.50
N ASN A 106 -10.71 -6.64 -0.43
CA ASN A 106 -12.09 -6.33 -0.06
C ASN A 106 -12.27 -4.84 0.24
N PHE A 107 -11.34 -4.23 0.98
CA PHE A 107 -11.38 -2.81 1.27
C PHE A 107 -11.31 -1.96 -0.01
N ILE A 108 -10.39 -2.26 -0.93
CA ILE A 108 -10.24 -1.56 -2.21
C ILE A 108 -11.54 -1.67 -3.04
N LYS A 109 -12.12 -2.88 -3.14
CA LYS A 109 -13.39 -3.11 -3.84
C LYS A 109 -14.54 -2.31 -3.23
N GLN A 110 -14.68 -2.33 -1.89
CA GLN A 110 -15.72 -1.56 -1.18
C GLN A 110 -15.61 -0.05 -1.43
N LYS A 111 -14.39 0.46 -1.62
CA LYS A 111 -14.16 1.87 -1.95
C LYS A 111 -14.36 2.19 -3.43
N ASN A 112 -14.55 1.18 -4.27
CA ASN A 112 -14.74 1.29 -5.72
C ASN A 112 -13.67 2.15 -6.43
N LEU A 113 -12.42 2.09 -5.97
CA LEU A 113 -11.28 2.77 -6.58
C LEU A 113 -10.26 1.73 -7.05
N PRO A 114 -9.49 2.00 -8.11
CA PRO A 114 -8.34 1.18 -8.44
C PRO A 114 -7.23 1.35 -7.39
N SER A 115 -6.33 0.38 -7.34
CA SER A 115 -5.12 0.48 -6.52
C SER A 115 -3.90 0.15 -7.35
N PHE A 116 -2.82 0.89 -7.14
CA PHE A 116 -1.56 0.73 -7.86
C PHE A 116 -0.40 0.54 -6.87
N LEU A 117 0.56 -0.28 -7.24
CA LEU A 117 1.81 -0.47 -6.50
C LEU A 117 3.01 -0.62 -7.45
N LEU A 118 4.19 -0.36 -6.90
CA LEU A 118 5.46 -0.69 -7.50
C LEU A 118 6.13 -1.83 -6.72
N CYS A 119 6.63 -2.86 -7.44
CA CYS A 119 7.32 -3.97 -6.80
C CYS A 119 8.56 -4.44 -7.57
N LYS A 120 9.44 -5.16 -6.89
CA LYS A 120 10.55 -5.89 -7.49
C LYS A 120 10.03 -7.08 -8.31
N LYS A 121 10.81 -7.54 -9.30
CA LYS A 121 10.46 -8.65 -10.21
C LYS A 121 10.04 -9.94 -9.46
N ASN A 122 10.72 -10.27 -8.38
CA ASN A 122 10.45 -11.48 -7.58
C ASN A 122 9.13 -11.45 -6.81
N LEU A 123 8.47 -10.28 -6.69
CA LEU A 123 7.18 -10.14 -6.02
C LEU A 123 5.98 -10.14 -6.97
N ILE A 124 6.20 -10.11 -8.29
CA ILE A 124 5.11 -10.08 -9.28
C ILE A 124 4.17 -11.27 -9.08
N LYS A 125 4.71 -12.50 -9.09
CA LYS A 125 3.92 -13.73 -8.90
C LYS A 125 3.15 -13.76 -7.57
N PHE A 126 3.71 -13.15 -6.53
CA PHE A 126 3.01 -13.02 -5.25
C PHE A 126 1.75 -12.18 -5.41
N TYR A 127 1.83 -10.99 -6.01
CA TYR A 127 0.68 -10.12 -6.19
C TYR A 127 -0.34 -10.68 -7.19
N GLU A 128 0.12 -11.34 -8.26
CA GLU A 128 -0.76 -12.01 -9.24
C GLU A 128 -1.68 -13.05 -8.59
N LYS A 129 -1.21 -13.82 -7.59
CA LYS A 129 -2.03 -14.76 -6.81
C LYS A 129 -3.24 -14.10 -6.13
N TYR A 130 -3.20 -12.79 -5.93
CA TYR A 130 -4.26 -12.01 -5.28
C TYR A 130 -5.02 -11.10 -6.26
N GLY A 131 -4.92 -11.39 -7.56
CA GLY A 131 -5.69 -10.71 -8.61
C GLY A 131 -5.11 -9.37 -9.05
N TRP A 132 -3.87 -9.05 -8.68
CA TRP A 132 -3.16 -7.89 -9.22
C TRP A 132 -2.64 -8.21 -10.62
N ILE A 133 -2.70 -7.22 -11.51
CA ILE A 133 -2.30 -7.36 -12.90
C ILE A 133 -1.06 -6.52 -13.15
N LYS A 134 -0.03 -7.14 -13.74
CA LYS A 134 1.19 -6.44 -14.14
C LYS A 134 0.92 -5.52 -15.32
N LEU A 135 1.26 -4.25 -15.20
CA LEU A 135 1.23 -3.30 -16.32
C LEU A 135 2.52 -3.39 -17.15
N LYS A 136 2.39 -3.27 -18.47
CA LYS A 136 3.54 -3.09 -19.35
C LYS A 136 4.21 -1.73 -19.04
N LYS A 137 5.54 -1.65 -19.08
CA LYS A 137 6.29 -0.40 -18.82
C LYS A 137 5.82 0.78 -19.68
N SER A 138 5.43 0.53 -20.91
CA SER A 138 4.90 1.55 -21.84
C SER A 138 3.47 2.02 -21.50
N LYS A 139 2.79 1.37 -20.54
CA LYS A 139 1.39 1.65 -20.19
C LYS A 139 1.21 2.44 -18.88
N PHE A 140 2.30 2.77 -18.21
CA PHE A 140 2.21 3.63 -17.03
C PHE A 140 3.43 4.54 -16.91
N LYS A 141 3.20 5.69 -16.28
CA LYS A 141 4.24 6.62 -15.81
C LYS A 141 3.96 6.96 -14.35
N VAL A 142 5.02 7.17 -13.59
CA VAL A 142 4.94 7.71 -12.23
C VAL A 142 5.61 9.07 -12.28
N GLU A 143 4.85 10.15 -12.02
CA GLU A 143 5.31 11.50 -12.33
C GLU A 143 6.52 11.91 -11.52
N ASP A 144 6.45 11.74 -10.21
CA ASP A 144 7.49 12.24 -9.30
C ASP A 144 8.56 11.19 -8.99
N HIS A 145 8.61 10.09 -9.78
CA HIS A 145 9.47 8.97 -9.42
C HIS A 145 9.94 8.16 -10.61
N LYS A 146 11.18 8.38 -11.05
CA LYS A 146 11.84 7.44 -11.99
C LYS A 146 12.06 6.12 -11.28
N THR A 147 11.51 5.04 -11.82
CA THR A 147 11.57 3.73 -11.19
C THR A 147 11.92 2.61 -12.16
N SER A 148 12.81 1.71 -11.74
CA SER A 148 13.07 0.42 -12.39
C SER A 148 12.07 -0.65 -11.98
N LEU A 149 11.22 -0.39 -10.98
CA LEU A 149 10.24 -1.32 -10.44
C LEU A 149 9.11 -1.63 -11.44
N HIS A 150 8.40 -2.70 -11.20
CA HIS A 150 7.25 -3.13 -11.99
C HIS A 150 5.96 -2.56 -11.40
N GLY A 151 5.12 -1.96 -12.25
CA GLY A 151 3.79 -1.49 -11.87
C GLY A 151 2.79 -2.64 -11.87
N MET A 152 2.02 -2.73 -10.80
CA MET A 152 0.89 -3.66 -10.66
C MET A 152 -0.38 -2.86 -10.37
N ILE A 153 -1.49 -3.27 -10.97
CA ILE A 153 -2.80 -2.61 -10.81
C ILE A 153 -3.84 -3.61 -10.30
N TYR A 154 -4.74 -3.15 -9.45
CA TYR A 154 -5.87 -3.91 -8.95
C TYR A 154 -7.16 -3.09 -9.09
N ASN A 155 -8.30 -3.74 -9.38
CA ASN A 155 -9.63 -3.14 -9.48
C ASN A 155 -9.75 -2.02 -10.54
N LEU A 156 -8.96 -2.07 -11.62
CA LEU A 156 -9.10 -1.20 -12.80
C LEU A 156 -9.82 -1.95 -13.93
N LYS A 157 -10.74 -1.28 -14.64
CA LYS A 157 -11.44 -1.86 -15.79
C LYS A 157 -10.46 -2.36 -16.85
N LYS A 158 -10.72 -3.54 -17.43
CA LYS A 158 -9.83 -4.19 -18.41
C LYS A 158 -9.51 -3.30 -19.62
N ALA A 159 -10.49 -2.56 -20.11
CA ALA A 159 -10.31 -1.62 -21.22
C ALA A 159 -9.33 -0.49 -20.91
N ASP A 160 -9.29 -0.04 -19.65
CA ASP A 160 -8.41 1.05 -19.21
C ASP A 160 -6.97 0.59 -18.99
N GLN A 161 -6.72 -0.70 -18.74
CA GLN A 161 -5.39 -1.27 -18.56
C GLN A 161 -4.55 -1.24 -19.84
N GLN A 162 -5.17 -1.07 -21.00
CA GLN A 162 -4.50 -0.96 -22.31
C GLN A 162 -4.07 0.48 -22.64
N LYS A 163 -4.52 1.46 -21.87
CA LYS A 163 -4.22 2.89 -22.05
C LYS A 163 -2.98 3.29 -21.27
N ILE A 164 -2.41 4.46 -21.59
CA ILE A 164 -1.32 5.02 -20.78
C ILE A 164 -1.92 5.69 -19.56
N ILE A 165 -1.44 5.31 -18.37
CA ILE A 165 -1.91 5.82 -17.08
C ILE A 165 -0.75 6.57 -16.43
N LYS A 166 -1.02 7.81 -16.01
CA LYS A 166 -0.06 8.66 -15.30
C LYS A 166 -0.43 8.71 -13.83
N PHE A 167 0.39 8.11 -12.96
CA PHE A 167 0.17 8.07 -11.52
C PHE A 167 0.98 9.16 -10.80
N TYR A 168 0.37 9.81 -9.84
CA TYR A 168 1.04 10.70 -8.90
C TYR A 168 1.28 9.96 -7.58
N TYR A 169 2.50 10.02 -7.07
CA TYR A 169 2.88 9.36 -5.81
C TYR A 169 2.67 10.25 -4.61
N ASN A 170 2.89 11.55 -4.82
CA ASN A 170 2.63 12.58 -3.83
C ASN A 170 1.45 13.41 -4.33
N ASP A 171 0.56 13.82 -3.43
CA ASP A 171 -0.40 14.87 -3.72
C ASP A 171 0.32 16.19 -3.40
N GLU A 172 0.52 17.02 -4.39
CA GLU A 172 0.75 18.45 -4.19
C GLU A 172 -0.57 19.16 -3.99
#